data_7c93461b3b40683d81dfcf3ffb46ea39
#
_entry.id   7c93461b3b40683d81dfcf3ffb46ea39
#
_cell.length_a   1.000
_cell.length_b   1.000
_cell.length_c   1.000
_cell.angle_alpha   90.00
_cell.angle_beta   90.00
_cell.angle_gamma   90.00
#
_symmetry.space_group_name_H-M   'P 1'
#
loop_
_entity.id
_entity.type
_entity.pdbx_description
1 polymer ?
#
loop_
_entity_poly.entity_id
_entity_poly.type
_entity_poly.pdbx_seq_one_letter_code
_entity_poly.pdbx_strand_id
1 'polypeptide(L)'
;FNNDGTKLIFTDEWGGGGRARCRAWDPLTWGADAIYDIVDNKLVFQSHYKMPAPQLETENCVAHNGSIIPVPNRDIFVQAWYQGGLSIMDFTDSANPVEIAYFDRGPIFEDILSSGGYWSTYYYKGYIYGTEIARGLDVFKLIPSEYLSEDEITAAANAYPVIGPDVFNPQQQVPMTWSSD
;
A
#
# COMPACT_ATOMS: atom_id res chain seq x y z
N PHE A 1 7.12 8.70 -1.35
CA PHE A 1 6.79 9.63 -2.43
C PHE A 1 6.11 8.88 -3.56
N ASN A 2 5.22 9.58 -4.31
CA ASN A 2 4.74 9.07 -5.59
C ASN A 2 5.86 9.13 -6.65
N ASN A 3 5.58 8.62 -7.87
CA ASN A 3 6.60 8.42 -8.88
C ASN A 3 7.29 9.71 -9.37
N ASP A 4 6.56 10.82 -9.40
CA ASP A 4 7.08 12.12 -9.84
C ASP A 4 7.55 13.05 -8.70
N GLY A 5 7.45 12.60 -7.45
CA GLY A 5 7.89 13.34 -6.28
C GLY A 5 6.98 14.52 -5.90
N THR A 6 5.75 14.54 -6.37
CA THR A 6 4.78 15.62 -6.08
C THR A 6 3.88 15.32 -4.89
N LYS A 7 3.85 14.07 -4.42
CA LYS A 7 3.03 13.63 -3.28
C LYS A 7 3.85 12.78 -2.31
N LEU A 8 3.39 12.76 -1.07
CA LEU A 8 3.95 11.94 0.00
C LEU A 8 2.83 11.25 0.78
N ILE A 9 3.01 9.95 1.04
CA ILE A 9 2.22 9.21 2.01
C ILE A 9 3.06 9.05 3.27
N PHE A 10 2.50 9.44 4.41
CA PHE A 10 3.04 9.14 5.74
C PHE A 10 2.21 8.03 6.36
N THR A 11 2.83 6.88 6.61
CA THR A 11 2.17 5.71 7.20
C THR A 11 2.31 5.75 8.71
N ASP A 12 1.19 5.80 9.43
CA ASP A 12 1.18 5.87 10.89
C ASP A 12 1.08 4.47 11.51
N GLU A 13 2.18 3.89 11.87
CA GLU A 13 2.25 2.65 12.66
C GLU A 13 1.90 2.88 14.13
N TRP A 14 0.80 3.51 14.41
CA TRP A 14 0.44 3.93 15.74
C TRP A 14 0.45 2.81 16.77
N GLY A 15 1.26 3.01 17.81
CA GLY A 15 1.43 2.06 18.90
C GLY A 15 2.26 0.83 18.52
N GLY A 16 3.07 0.89 17.44
CA GLY A 16 3.96 -0.19 17.01
C GLY A 16 3.22 -1.43 16.52
N GLY A 17 2.05 -1.25 15.89
CA GLY A 17 1.31 -2.30 15.21
C GLY A 17 0.72 -3.41 16.10
N GLY A 18 0.84 -3.34 17.42
CA GLY A 18 0.45 -4.44 18.32
C GLY A 18 -1.02 -4.42 18.76
N ARG A 19 -1.87 -3.53 18.23
CA ARG A 19 -3.25 -3.35 18.67
C ARG A 19 -4.24 -3.39 17.51
N ALA A 20 -5.49 -3.79 17.84
CA ALA A 20 -6.62 -3.63 16.94
C ALA A 20 -6.96 -2.14 16.80
N ARG A 21 -6.79 -1.58 15.59
CA ARG A 21 -7.06 -0.17 15.26
C ARG A 21 -7.86 0.01 13.98
N CYS A 22 -8.37 -1.09 13.40
CA CYS A 22 -9.17 -1.07 12.17
C CYS A 22 -10.60 -1.60 12.41
N ARG A 23 -11.12 -1.52 13.64
CA ARG A 23 -12.49 -1.96 13.94
C ARG A 23 -13.50 -0.94 13.40
N ALA A 24 -14.71 -1.36 13.18
CA ALA A 24 -15.78 -0.53 12.60
C ALA A 24 -16.05 0.81 13.34
N TRP A 25 -15.69 0.89 14.63
CA TRP A 25 -15.89 2.08 15.47
C TRP A 25 -14.60 2.85 15.75
N ASP A 26 -13.45 2.38 15.27
CA ASP A 26 -12.19 3.11 15.42
C ASP A 26 -12.18 4.37 14.54
N PRO A 27 -11.66 5.50 15.04
CA PRO A 27 -11.53 6.69 14.20
C PRO A 27 -10.71 6.42 12.94
N LEU A 28 -11.16 6.97 11.82
CA LEU A 28 -10.49 6.80 10.52
C LEU A 28 -9.06 7.37 10.46
N THR A 29 -8.68 8.18 11.44
CA THR A 29 -7.33 8.75 11.55
C THR A 29 -6.37 7.89 12.38
N TRP A 30 -6.87 6.83 13.04
CA TRP A 30 -6.03 5.99 13.90
C TRP A 30 -5.24 4.98 13.10
N GLY A 31 -3.89 5.07 13.16
CA GLY A 31 -3.02 4.16 12.43
C GLY A 31 -3.33 4.14 10.94
N ALA A 32 -3.58 5.31 10.37
CA ALA A 32 -3.95 5.53 8.98
C ALA A 32 -2.82 6.20 8.21
N ASP A 33 -2.91 6.22 6.90
CA ASP A 33 -2.03 7.05 6.09
C ASP A 33 -2.47 8.50 6.15
N ALA A 34 -1.51 9.42 6.15
CA ALA A 34 -1.74 10.83 5.86
C ALA A 34 -1.14 11.16 4.49
N ILE A 35 -1.95 11.68 3.59
CA ILE A 35 -1.57 11.99 2.22
C ILE A 35 -1.36 13.49 2.09
N TYR A 36 -0.22 13.86 1.51
CA TYR A 36 0.19 15.24 1.30
C TYR A 36 0.56 15.48 -0.15
N ASP A 37 0.19 16.66 -0.66
CA ASP A 37 0.78 17.22 -1.87
C ASP A 37 2.04 18.01 -1.50
N ILE A 38 3.01 18.07 -2.42
CA ILE A 38 4.22 18.87 -2.28
C ILE A 38 4.06 20.11 -3.16
N VAL A 39 3.78 21.25 -2.52
CA VAL A 39 3.58 22.53 -3.20
C VAL A 39 4.63 23.52 -2.68
N ASP A 40 5.42 24.12 -3.56
CA ASP A 40 6.49 25.05 -3.21
C ASP A 40 7.43 24.51 -2.13
N ASN A 41 7.82 23.24 -2.23
CA ASN A 41 8.64 22.49 -1.27
C ASN A 41 8.03 22.38 0.15
N LYS A 42 6.71 22.46 0.26
CA LYS A 42 5.97 22.29 1.52
C LYS A 42 4.98 21.15 1.40
N LEU A 43 4.80 20.44 2.50
CA LEU A 43 3.76 19.42 2.62
C LEU A 43 2.41 20.09 2.88
N VAL A 44 1.45 19.87 1.99
CA VAL A 44 0.07 20.34 2.11
C VAL A 44 -0.82 19.13 2.32
N PHE A 45 -1.33 18.99 3.54
CA PHE A 45 -2.23 17.87 3.90
C PHE A 45 -3.46 17.85 3.00
N GLN A 46 -3.82 16.68 2.49
CA GLN A 46 -4.99 16.45 1.65
C GLN A 46 -6.04 15.57 2.35
N SER A 47 -5.66 14.36 2.74
CA SER A 47 -6.61 13.41 3.30
C SER A 47 -5.93 12.36 4.18
N HIS A 48 -6.77 11.55 4.86
CA HIS A 48 -6.33 10.29 5.42
C HIS A 48 -6.89 9.13 4.60
N TYR A 49 -6.09 8.07 4.46
CA TYR A 49 -6.57 6.80 3.97
C TYR A 49 -6.47 5.73 5.06
N LYS A 50 -7.54 4.99 5.23
CA LYS A 50 -7.58 3.79 6.05
C LYS A 50 -8.28 2.69 5.26
N MET A 51 -7.74 1.46 5.33
CA MET A 51 -8.38 0.32 4.67
C MET A 51 -9.87 0.25 5.03
N PRO A 52 -10.77 0.08 4.04
CA PRO A 52 -12.22 0.22 4.27
C PRO A 52 -12.85 -0.93 5.07
N ALA A 53 -12.32 -2.15 4.94
CA ALA A 53 -12.88 -3.32 5.59
C ALA A 53 -12.58 -3.33 7.10
N PRO A 54 -13.59 -3.28 8.00
CA PRO A 54 -13.34 -3.33 9.42
C PRO A 54 -12.84 -4.72 9.84
N GLN A 55 -11.87 -4.71 10.75
CA GLN A 55 -11.23 -5.90 11.30
C GLN A 55 -11.77 -6.26 12.70
N LEU A 56 -11.48 -7.46 13.17
CA LEU A 56 -11.90 -7.94 14.47
C LEU A 56 -11.04 -7.35 15.61
N GLU A 57 -11.48 -7.49 16.84
CA GLU A 57 -10.73 -7.10 18.05
C GLU A 57 -9.46 -7.97 18.28
N THR A 58 -9.41 -9.13 17.65
CA THR A 58 -8.31 -10.10 17.72
C THR A 58 -7.23 -9.87 16.67
N GLU A 59 -7.43 -8.88 15.78
CA GLU A 59 -6.52 -8.55 14.69
C GLU A 59 -5.77 -7.24 14.96
N ASN A 60 -4.44 -7.33 15.11
CA ASN A 60 -3.63 -6.12 15.11
C ASN A 60 -3.64 -5.51 13.70
N CYS A 61 -3.94 -4.23 13.60
CA CYS A 61 -4.12 -3.56 12.32
C CYS A 61 -3.85 -2.06 12.44
N VAL A 62 -2.86 -1.59 11.69
CA VAL A 62 -2.51 -0.19 11.40
C VAL A 62 -1.80 -0.14 10.06
N ALA A 63 -1.67 1.05 9.48
CA ALA A 63 -0.85 1.30 8.29
C ALA A 63 0.62 0.94 8.56
N HIS A 64 1.24 0.18 7.66
CA HIS A 64 2.64 -0.20 7.75
C HIS A 64 3.36 0.00 6.41
N ASN A 65 4.37 -0.80 6.11
CA ASN A 65 5.19 -0.62 4.91
C ASN A 65 4.45 -0.96 3.62
N GLY A 66 4.82 -0.29 2.56
CA GLY A 66 4.26 -0.52 1.24
C GLY A 66 5.18 -0.05 0.11
N SER A 67 4.73 -0.16 -1.11
CA SER A 67 5.46 0.30 -2.29
C SER A 67 4.53 0.82 -3.39
N ILE A 68 5.05 1.70 -4.24
CA ILE A 68 4.35 2.15 -5.44
C ILE A 68 4.23 1.01 -6.45
N ILE A 69 3.07 0.87 -7.06
CA ILE A 69 2.84 0.09 -8.28
C ILE A 69 2.93 1.07 -9.43
N PRO A 70 3.94 0.98 -10.31
CA PRO A 70 4.25 2.03 -11.29
C PRO A 70 3.31 1.95 -12.50
N VAL A 71 2.07 2.37 -12.33
CA VAL A 71 1.09 2.53 -13.41
C VAL A 71 1.27 3.91 -14.05
N PRO A 72 1.35 4.00 -15.41
CA PRO A 72 1.50 5.30 -16.07
C PRO A 72 0.39 6.28 -15.69
N ASN A 73 0.77 7.50 -15.32
CA ASN A 73 -0.13 8.61 -14.97
C ASN A 73 -1.09 8.36 -13.80
N ARG A 74 -0.80 7.36 -12.98
CA ARG A 74 -1.57 7.07 -11.77
C ARG A 74 -0.65 6.85 -10.58
N ASP A 75 -1.14 7.21 -9.42
CA ASP A 75 -0.46 7.01 -8.14
C ASP A 75 -1.12 5.82 -7.41
N ILE A 76 -0.57 4.64 -7.61
CA ILE A 76 -1.06 3.40 -7.00
C ILE A 76 -0.07 2.92 -5.96
N PHE A 77 -0.58 2.60 -4.76
CA PHE A 77 0.23 2.15 -3.63
C PHE A 77 -0.32 0.85 -3.05
N VAL A 78 0.52 -0.17 -2.91
CA VAL A 78 0.19 -1.38 -2.16
C VAL A 78 0.77 -1.28 -0.77
N GLN A 79 -0.02 -1.60 0.25
CA GLN A 79 0.35 -1.44 1.65
C GLN A 79 -0.02 -2.64 2.49
N ALA A 80 0.84 -2.93 3.47
CA ALA A 80 0.62 -3.90 4.53
C ALA A 80 -0.14 -3.24 5.69
N TRP A 81 -1.14 -3.97 6.22
CA TRP A 81 -1.97 -3.56 7.35
C TRP A 81 -1.96 -4.61 8.47
N TYR A 82 -0.84 -5.29 8.67
CA TYR A 82 -0.73 -6.42 9.61
C TYR A 82 -1.81 -7.48 9.33
N GLN A 83 -2.62 -7.88 10.33
CA GLN A 83 -3.67 -8.86 10.12
C GLN A 83 -4.84 -8.32 9.28
N GLY A 84 -4.97 -7.02 9.10
CA GLY A 84 -5.86 -6.43 8.11
C GLY A 84 -5.48 -6.75 6.65
N GLY A 85 -4.36 -7.42 6.43
CA GLY A 85 -3.97 -7.91 5.11
C GLY A 85 -3.19 -6.90 4.29
N LEU A 86 -3.48 -6.88 2.99
CA LEU A 86 -2.95 -5.95 2.01
C LEU A 86 -4.08 -5.09 1.45
N SER A 87 -3.83 -3.82 1.33
CA SER A 87 -4.71 -2.88 0.63
C SER A 87 -3.95 -2.21 -0.51
N ILE A 88 -4.59 -2.08 -1.65
CA ILE A 88 -4.05 -1.38 -2.81
C ILE A 88 -4.93 -0.17 -3.04
N MET A 89 -4.35 1.02 -2.89
CA MET A 89 -5.07 2.26 -3.03
C MET A 89 -4.61 3.03 -4.27
N ASP A 90 -5.55 3.66 -4.94
CA ASP A 90 -5.32 4.73 -5.90
C ASP A 90 -5.45 6.07 -5.17
N PHE A 91 -4.36 6.84 -5.13
CA PHE A 91 -4.30 8.18 -4.56
C PHE A 91 -3.93 9.24 -5.61
N THR A 92 -4.23 8.96 -6.89
CA THR A 92 -4.07 9.92 -7.98
C THR A 92 -4.82 11.22 -7.67
N ASP A 93 -6.02 11.13 -7.10
CA ASP A 93 -6.66 12.23 -6.36
C ASP A 93 -6.29 12.11 -4.88
N SER A 94 -5.31 12.90 -4.45
CA SER A 94 -4.81 12.88 -3.07
C SER A 94 -5.84 13.28 -2.01
N ALA A 95 -6.91 13.98 -2.41
CA ALA A 95 -8.02 14.33 -1.52
C ALA A 95 -9.06 13.21 -1.37
N ASN A 96 -9.13 12.29 -2.34
CA ASN A 96 -10.13 11.21 -2.38
C ASN A 96 -9.50 9.86 -2.77
N PRO A 97 -8.60 9.31 -1.95
CA PRO A 97 -7.98 8.00 -2.22
C PRO A 97 -9.03 6.88 -2.18
N VAL A 98 -8.90 5.90 -3.07
CA VAL A 98 -9.84 4.79 -3.23
C VAL A 98 -9.11 3.46 -3.16
N GLU A 99 -9.63 2.48 -2.38
CA GLU A 99 -9.17 1.10 -2.47
C GLU A 99 -9.60 0.48 -3.79
N ILE A 100 -8.66 -0.10 -4.52
CA ILE A 100 -8.91 -0.71 -5.84
C ILE A 100 -8.72 -2.23 -5.83
N ALA A 101 -8.02 -2.77 -4.84
CA ALA A 101 -7.87 -4.20 -4.62
C ALA A 101 -7.43 -4.46 -3.17
N TYR A 102 -7.65 -5.66 -2.69
CA TYR A 102 -7.22 -6.08 -1.35
C TYR A 102 -6.99 -7.58 -1.26
N PHE A 103 -6.30 -7.99 -0.22
CA PHE A 103 -6.21 -9.38 0.21
C PHE A 103 -6.22 -9.43 1.74
N ASP A 104 -7.11 -10.23 2.30
CA ASP A 104 -7.22 -10.47 3.73
C ASP A 104 -7.49 -11.96 3.96
N ARG A 105 -6.86 -12.55 4.97
CA ARG A 105 -7.07 -13.95 5.32
C ARG A 105 -7.63 -14.15 6.73
N GLY A 106 -7.97 -13.04 7.39
CA GLY A 106 -8.52 -13.02 8.74
C GLY A 106 -7.49 -13.29 9.84
N PRO A 107 -7.95 -13.38 11.09
CA PRO A 107 -7.11 -13.44 12.27
C PRO A 107 -6.24 -14.69 12.33
N ILE A 108 -5.11 -14.60 13.04
CA ILE A 108 -4.29 -15.77 13.39
C ILE A 108 -5.01 -16.63 14.42
N PHE A 109 -5.64 -15.98 15.39
CA PHE A 109 -6.49 -16.61 16.39
C PHE A 109 -7.82 -15.89 16.48
N GLU A 110 -8.92 -16.63 16.55
CA GLU A 110 -10.27 -16.06 16.57
C GLU A 110 -10.63 -15.39 17.91
N ASP A 111 -10.01 -15.81 19.01
CA ASP A 111 -10.37 -15.44 20.38
C ASP A 111 -9.29 -14.66 21.13
N ILE A 112 -8.09 -14.49 20.56
CA ILE A 112 -6.97 -13.85 21.22
C ILE A 112 -6.31 -12.82 20.30
N LEU A 113 -6.18 -11.58 20.75
CA LEU A 113 -5.36 -10.58 20.05
C LEU A 113 -3.91 -11.02 20.06
N SER A 114 -3.37 -11.24 18.89
CA SER A 114 -1.96 -11.58 18.67
C SER A 114 -1.32 -10.64 17.67
N SER A 115 -0.01 -10.54 17.69
CA SER A 115 0.74 -9.84 16.66
C SER A 115 0.98 -10.77 15.47
N GLY A 116 0.64 -10.33 14.28
CA GLY A 116 0.81 -11.08 13.04
C GLY A 116 0.41 -10.27 11.82
N GLY A 117 0.23 -10.95 10.71
CA GLY A 117 -0.16 -10.32 9.46
C GLY A 117 1.02 -9.72 8.69
N TYR A 118 0.73 -8.93 7.69
CA TYR A 118 1.75 -8.44 6.77
C TYR A 118 2.56 -7.30 7.36
N TRP A 119 3.89 -7.52 7.42
CA TRP A 119 4.86 -6.52 7.84
C TRP A 119 5.21 -5.57 6.71
N SER A 120 5.44 -6.11 5.50
CA SER A 120 5.85 -5.32 4.34
C SER A 120 5.29 -5.90 3.06
N THR A 121 5.05 -5.02 2.08
CA THR A 121 4.67 -5.38 0.72
C THR A 121 5.53 -4.64 -0.28
N TYR A 122 6.00 -5.37 -1.28
CA TYR A 122 6.84 -4.82 -2.35
C TYR A 122 6.30 -5.25 -3.71
N TYR A 123 6.15 -4.28 -4.60
CA TYR A 123 5.85 -4.58 -6.00
C TYR A 123 7.13 -4.72 -6.81
N TYR A 124 7.22 -5.78 -7.60
CA TYR A 124 8.34 -5.98 -8.53
C TYR A 124 7.91 -6.82 -9.73
N LYS A 125 8.12 -6.28 -10.94
CA LYS A 125 7.93 -6.99 -12.21
C LYS A 125 6.59 -7.75 -12.32
N GLY A 126 5.49 -7.09 -12.00
CA GLY A 126 4.14 -7.65 -12.12
C GLY A 126 3.65 -8.46 -10.92
N TYR A 127 4.45 -8.58 -9.85
CA TYR A 127 4.10 -9.32 -8.65
C TYR A 127 4.21 -8.45 -7.40
N ILE A 128 3.38 -8.76 -6.42
CA ILE A 128 3.42 -8.18 -5.07
C ILE A 128 3.94 -9.27 -4.13
N TYR A 129 4.96 -8.93 -3.35
CA TYR A 129 5.59 -9.82 -2.37
C TYR A 129 5.23 -9.33 -0.98
N GLY A 130 4.41 -10.09 -0.25
CA GLY A 130 3.97 -9.77 1.09
C GLY A 130 4.69 -10.63 2.13
N THR A 131 5.41 -10.01 3.07
CA THR A 131 6.02 -10.72 4.18
C THR A 131 5.06 -10.75 5.35
N GLU A 132 4.62 -11.95 5.73
CA GLU A 132 3.66 -12.18 6.81
C GLU A 132 4.37 -12.74 8.03
N ILE A 133 4.18 -12.12 9.19
CA ILE A 133 4.93 -12.40 10.43
C ILE A 133 4.80 -13.86 10.88
N ALA A 134 3.59 -14.42 10.82
CA ALA A 134 3.32 -15.75 11.34
C ALA A 134 3.29 -16.85 10.26
N ARG A 135 3.03 -16.48 8.98
CA ARG A 135 2.73 -17.42 7.90
C ARG A 135 3.75 -17.41 6.76
N GLY A 136 4.74 -16.48 6.79
CA GLY A 136 5.87 -16.45 5.87
C GLY A 136 5.72 -15.48 4.70
N LEU A 137 5.96 -15.93 3.46
CA LEU A 137 5.94 -15.12 2.27
C LEU A 137 4.78 -15.51 1.36
N ASP A 138 4.00 -14.53 0.96
CA ASP A 138 3.01 -14.67 -0.09
C ASP A 138 3.41 -13.88 -1.34
N VAL A 139 3.05 -14.40 -2.50
CA VAL A 139 3.25 -13.73 -3.79
C VAL A 139 1.89 -13.58 -4.48
N PHE A 140 1.56 -12.34 -4.81
CA PHE A 140 0.28 -12.01 -5.43
C PHE A 140 0.50 -11.46 -6.84
N LYS A 141 -0.52 -11.61 -7.67
CA LYS A 141 -0.61 -11.00 -8.98
C LYS A 141 -1.91 -10.20 -9.06
N LEU A 142 -1.81 -8.97 -9.57
CA LEU A 142 -2.99 -8.20 -9.92
C LEU A 142 -3.72 -8.85 -11.09
N ILE A 143 -5.04 -8.86 -11.02
CA ILE A 143 -5.92 -9.26 -12.12
C ILE A 143 -6.70 -8.03 -12.61
N PRO A 144 -7.04 -7.94 -13.89
CA PRO A 144 -7.83 -6.84 -14.42
C PRO A 144 -9.18 -6.69 -13.69
N SER A 145 -9.59 -5.45 -13.47
CA SER A 145 -10.86 -5.09 -12.83
C SER A 145 -11.41 -3.80 -13.45
N GLU A 146 -12.54 -3.32 -12.95
CA GLU A 146 -13.07 -2.02 -13.33
C GLU A 146 -12.16 -0.85 -12.90
N TYR A 147 -11.27 -1.06 -11.93
CA TYR A 147 -10.35 -0.06 -11.40
C TYR A 147 -8.98 -0.09 -12.06
N LEU A 148 -8.57 -1.21 -12.65
CA LEU A 148 -7.23 -1.39 -13.21
C LEU A 148 -7.29 -2.33 -14.41
N SER A 149 -7.01 -1.81 -15.59
CA SER A 149 -7.04 -2.56 -16.84
C SER A 149 -5.83 -3.50 -17.01
N GLU A 150 -5.94 -4.45 -17.93
CA GLU A 150 -4.83 -5.35 -18.28
C GLU A 150 -3.64 -4.59 -18.88
N ASP A 151 -3.89 -3.52 -19.66
CA ASP A 151 -2.84 -2.69 -20.24
C ASP A 151 -2.06 -1.93 -19.15
N GLU A 152 -2.74 -1.39 -18.14
CA GLU A 152 -2.11 -0.73 -16.99
C GLU A 152 -1.27 -1.71 -16.15
N ILE A 153 -1.79 -2.91 -15.89
CA ILE A 153 -1.04 -3.98 -15.20
C ILE A 153 0.20 -4.36 -16.00
N THR A 154 0.07 -4.50 -17.31
CA THR A 154 1.19 -4.84 -18.20
C THR A 154 2.22 -3.72 -18.24
N ALA A 155 1.79 -2.47 -18.33
CA ALA A 155 2.70 -1.32 -18.28
C ALA A 155 3.46 -1.27 -16.95
N ALA A 156 2.78 -1.47 -15.81
CA ALA A 156 3.42 -1.54 -14.51
C ALA A 156 4.45 -2.67 -14.41
N ALA A 157 4.17 -3.85 -14.98
CA ALA A 157 5.08 -4.98 -14.97
C ALA A 157 6.36 -4.73 -15.80
N ASN A 158 6.27 -3.88 -16.82
CA ASN A 158 7.38 -3.51 -17.71
C ASN A 158 8.13 -2.24 -17.28
N ALA A 159 7.68 -1.57 -16.22
CA ALA A 159 8.37 -0.41 -15.68
C ALA A 159 9.77 -0.76 -15.16
N TYR A 160 10.69 0.20 -15.26
CA TYR A 160 12.05 0.06 -14.75
C TYR A 160 12.55 1.38 -14.13
N PRO A 161 13.54 1.33 -13.20
CA PRO A 161 14.06 2.54 -12.57
C PRO A 161 14.66 3.53 -13.57
N VAL A 162 14.39 4.81 -13.40
CA VAL A 162 14.94 5.90 -14.25
C VAL A 162 16.48 5.87 -14.28
N ILE A 163 17.12 5.47 -13.18
CA ILE A 163 18.57 5.38 -13.05
C ILE A 163 19.19 4.15 -13.76
N GLY A 164 18.36 3.28 -14.30
CA GLY A 164 18.80 2.12 -15.11
C GLY A 164 17.94 0.88 -14.85
N PRO A 165 17.76 0.02 -15.88
CA PRO A 165 16.85 -1.13 -15.79
C PRO A 165 17.31 -2.23 -14.81
N ASP A 166 18.60 -2.25 -14.49
CA ASP A 166 19.20 -3.25 -13.60
C ASP A 166 19.30 -2.78 -12.14
N VAL A 167 18.87 -1.55 -11.85
CA VAL A 167 18.89 -1.00 -10.49
C VAL A 167 17.53 -1.22 -9.85
N PHE A 168 17.52 -1.88 -8.71
CA PHE A 168 16.31 -2.12 -7.94
C PHE A 168 16.57 -1.89 -6.45
N ASN A 169 15.79 -0.99 -5.87
CA ASN A 169 15.77 -0.80 -4.43
C ASN A 169 14.31 -0.54 -3.99
N PRO A 170 13.59 -1.56 -3.52
CA PRO A 170 12.19 -1.45 -3.15
C PRO A 170 11.95 -0.50 -1.96
N GLN A 171 12.93 -0.35 -1.07
CA GLN A 171 12.81 0.51 0.10
C GLN A 171 12.99 2.00 -0.22
N GLN A 172 13.76 2.33 -1.24
CA GLN A 172 14.00 3.72 -1.62
C GLN A 172 12.99 4.25 -2.64
N GLN A 173 12.22 3.37 -3.25
CA GLN A 173 11.19 3.74 -4.22
C GLN A 173 11.70 4.76 -5.25
N VAL A 174 12.76 4.38 -5.96
CA VAL A 174 13.31 5.22 -7.02
C VAL A 174 12.28 5.46 -8.13
N PRO A 175 12.26 6.63 -8.76
CA PRO A 175 11.35 6.90 -9.87
C PRO A 175 11.44 5.85 -10.96
N MET A 176 10.29 5.46 -11.48
CA MET A 176 10.14 4.46 -12.54
C MET A 176 9.80 5.14 -13.86
N THR A 177 10.15 4.49 -14.95
CA THR A 177 9.80 4.89 -16.31
C THR A 177 9.38 3.68 -17.14
N TRP A 178 8.84 3.95 -18.31
CA TRP A 178 8.35 2.94 -19.25
C TRP A 178 9.04 3.13 -20.58
N SER A 179 9.27 2.04 -21.32
CA SER A 179 9.77 2.15 -22.70
C SER A 179 8.70 2.86 -23.55
N SER A 180 9.11 3.91 -24.27
CA SER A 180 8.32 4.43 -25.36
C SER A 180 8.56 3.53 -26.57
N ASP A 181 7.68 2.58 -26.80
CA ASP A 181 7.63 1.86 -28.06
C ASP A 181 6.86 2.67 -29.10
#